data_f834d6608699dc11df6e278dd61c2c8d
#
_entry.id   f834d6608699dc11df6e278dd61c2c8d
#
_cell.length_a   1.000
_cell.length_b   1.000
_cell.length_c   1.000
_cell.angle_alpha   90.00
_cell.angle_beta   90.00
_cell.angle_gamma   90.00
#
_symmetry.space_group_name_H-M   'P 1'
#
loop_
_entity.id
_entity.type
_entity.pdbx_description
1 polymer ?
#
loop_
_entity_poly.entity_id
_entity_poly.type
_entity_poly.pdbx_seq_one_letter_code
_entity_poly.pdbx_strand_id
1 'polypeptide(L)'
;KYDKAIKSAGRLFLQIYRSLQEGEQKYRRENEGKTNEGKSLRERGYEEAARQQRQLLDWAEKNHQLIYEPNDYYDDIFNDQSLHGTESKVWIDQKKGVVIKNVSSNHYQNIKALLNRIAIHNIAFPSTAMTLKKIGTSDKGISLIIEQPLIKDSDNIPTLQEIQNYMTNTLGFTLSKGKGINAEY
;
A
#
# COMPACT_ATOMS: atom_id res chain seq x y z
N LYS A 1 -1.31 -17.68 7.18
CA LYS A 1 -1.57 -16.28 7.61
C LYS A 1 -1.56 -15.33 6.41
N TYR A 2 -0.56 -15.38 5.51
CA TYR A 2 -0.42 -14.50 4.36
C TYR A 2 -1.64 -14.56 3.40
N ASP A 3 -2.10 -15.76 3.05
CA ASP A 3 -3.28 -15.94 2.18
C ASP A 3 -4.56 -15.33 2.77
N LYS A 4 -4.72 -15.38 4.11
CA LYS A 4 -5.86 -14.75 4.79
C LYS A 4 -5.78 -13.23 4.72
N ALA A 5 -4.59 -12.66 4.88
CA ALA A 5 -4.36 -11.22 4.81
C ALA A 5 -4.58 -10.67 3.38
N ILE A 6 -4.13 -11.41 2.37
CA ILE A 6 -4.40 -11.07 0.97
C ILE A 6 -5.91 -11.12 0.69
N LYS A 7 -6.63 -12.11 1.20
CA LYS A 7 -8.10 -12.19 1.06
C LYS A 7 -8.81 -11.03 1.76
N SER A 8 -8.33 -10.61 2.94
CA SER A 8 -8.90 -9.46 3.66
C SER A 8 -8.64 -8.12 2.98
N ALA A 9 -7.59 -8.01 2.17
CA ALA A 9 -7.31 -6.82 1.37
C ALA A 9 -8.29 -6.64 0.18
N GLY A 10 -9.18 -7.61 -0.04
CA GLY A 10 -10.28 -7.54 -0.98
C GLY A 10 -9.98 -8.13 -2.35
N ARG A 11 -11.05 -8.29 -3.13
CA ARG A 11 -11.00 -8.90 -4.48
C ARG A 11 -10.08 -8.12 -5.43
N LEU A 12 -10.16 -6.79 -5.37
CA LEU A 12 -9.35 -5.90 -6.21
C LEU A 12 -7.85 -6.10 -5.96
N PHE A 13 -7.45 -6.20 -4.70
CA PHE A 13 -6.08 -6.48 -4.32
C PHE A 13 -5.56 -7.79 -4.94
N LEU A 14 -6.35 -8.86 -4.85
CA LEU A 14 -5.99 -10.16 -5.44
C LEU A 14 -5.80 -10.08 -6.95
N GLN A 15 -6.68 -9.38 -7.64
CA GLN A 15 -6.61 -9.22 -9.09
C GLN A 15 -5.36 -8.47 -9.52
N ILE A 16 -5.05 -7.35 -8.85
CA ILE A 16 -3.85 -6.57 -9.12
C ILE A 16 -2.58 -7.35 -8.81
N TYR A 17 -2.55 -8.00 -7.65
CA TYR A 17 -1.38 -8.80 -7.24
C TYR A 17 -1.05 -9.90 -8.26
N ARG A 18 -2.08 -10.61 -8.75
CA ARG A 18 -1.92 -11.63 -9.80
C ARG A 18 -1.45 -11.00 -11.12
N SER A 19 -2.08 -9.91 -11.56
CA SER A 19 -1.67 -9.21 -12.77
C SER A 19 -0.19 -8.80 -12.74
N LEU A 20 0.28 -8.23 -11.63
CA LEU A 20 1.69 -7.86 -11.48
C LEU A 20 2.62 -9.07 -11.48
N GLN A 21 2.22 -10.20 -10.89
CA GLN A 21 3.01 -11.44 -10.93
C GLN A 21 3.11 -12.01 -12.36
N GLU A 22 2.00 -12.04 -13.08
CA GLU A 22 1.97 -12.51 -14.47
C GLU A 22 2.85 -11.64 -15.38
N GLY A 23 2.78 -10.31 -15.20
CA GLY A 23 3.64 -9.39 -15.94
C GLY A 23 5.13 -9.55 -15.61
N GLU A 24 5.47 -9.82 -14.35
CA GLU A 24 6.85 -10.12 -13.96
C GLU A 24 7.35 -11.42 -14.59
N GLN A 25 6.54 -12.48 -14.59
CA GLN A 25 6.89 -13.76 -15.21
C GLN A 25 7.05 -13.62 -16.72
N LYS A 26 6.17 -12.86 -17.39
CA LYS A 26 6.28 -12.57 -18.82
C LYS A 26 7.56 -11.82 -19.11
N TYR A 27 7.87 -10.76 -18.37
CA TYR A 27 9.10 -9.98 -18.53
C TYR A 27 10.36 -10.84 -18.37
N ARG A 28 10.39 -11.72 -17.37
CA ARG A 28 11.53 -12.63 -17.15
C ARG A 28 11.73 -13.56 -18.34
N ARG A 29 10.67 -14.18 -18.86
CA ARG A 29 10.73 -15.08 -20.04
C ARG A 29 11.24 -14.35 -21.30
N GLU A 30 10.75 -13.13 -21.55
CA GLU A 30 11.14 -12.33 -22.72
C GLU A 30 12.58 -11.80 -22.65
N ASN A 31 13.15 -11.76 -21.46
CA ASN A 31 14.53 -11.28 -21.22
C ASN A 31 15.46 -12.38 -20.68
N GLU A 32 15.02 -13.63 -20.77
CA GLU A 32 15.87 -14.78 -20.41
C GLU A 32 17.10 -14.80 -21.33
N GLY A 33 18.29 -14.89 -20.72
CA GLY A 33 19.57 -14.84 -21.44
C GLY A 33 20.07 -13.44 -21.81
N LYS A 34 19.28 -12.38 -21.60
CA LYS A 34 19.80 -11.01 -21.75
C LYS A 34 20.52 -10.60 -20.48
N THR A 35 21.81 -10.31 -20.60
CA THR A 35 22.59 -9.81 -19.46
C THR A 35 22.16 -8.38 -19.14
N ASN A 36 21.99 -8.09 -17.83
CA ASN A 36 21.82 -6.71 -17.34
C ASN A 36 23.19 -6.00 -17.19
N GLU A 37 24.14 -6.37 -18.06
CA GLU A 37 25.48 -5.80 -18.04
C GLU A 37 25.40 -4.28 -18.22
N GLY A 38 26.07 -3.56 -17.34
CA GLY A 38 26.15 -2.10 -17.36
C GLY A 38 25.08 -1.34 -16.57
N LYS A 39 23.99 -1.98 -16.10
CA LYS A 39 22.99 -1.28 -15.29
C LYS A 39 23.22 -1.46 -13.80
N SER A 40 23.22 -0.35 -13.05
CA SER A 40 23.25 -0.36 -11.60
C SER A 40 21.99 -0.97 -11.00
N LEU A 41 22.06 -1.42 -9.73
CA LEU A 41 20.88 -1.90 -8.99
C LEU A 41 19.77 -0.84 -8.91
N ARG A 42 20.15 0.44 -8.81
CA ARG A 42 19.24 1.57 -8.74
C ARG A 42 18.48 1.76 -10.05
N GLU A 43 19.16 1.73 -11.20
CA GLU A 43 18.53 1.83 -12.52
C GLU A 43 17.53 0.69 -12.76
N ARG A 44 17.91 -0.53 -12.42
CA ARG A 44 17.01 -1.69 -12.50
C ARG A 44 15.77 -1.53 -11.62
N GLY A 45 15.92 -0.97 -10.41
CA GLY A 45 14.80 -0.66 -9.52
C GLY A 45 13.82 0.36 -10.11
N TYR A 46 14.32 1.41 -10.75
CA TYR A 46 13.48 2.41 -11.42
C TYR A 46 12.74 1.83 -12.63
N GLU A 47 13.40 1.02 -13.44
CA GLU A 47 12.76 0.36 -14.58
C GLU A 47 11.66 -0.59 -14.15
N GLU A 48 11.88 -1.35 -13.08
CA GLU A 48 10.87 -2.23 -12.51
C GLU A 48 9.67 -1.43 -11.98
N ALA A 49 9.92 -0.37 -11.21
CA ALA A 49 8.86 0.49 -10.69
C ALA A 49 8.02 1.09 -11.81
N ALA A 50 8.66 1.66 -12.84
CA ALA A 50 7.98 2.24 -13.99
C ALA A 50 7.17 1.20 -14.79
N ARG A 51 7.68 -0.03 -14.92
CA ARG A 51 6.96 -1.13 -15.56
C ARG A 51 5.72 -1.53 -14.77
N GLN A 52 5.84 -1.70 -13.46
CA GLN A 52 4.71 -2.02 -12.59
C GLN A 52 3.64 -0.93 -12.61
N GLN A 53 4.03 0.34 -12.62
CA GLN A 53 3.12 1.46 -12.71
C GLN A 53 2.32 1.44 -14.03
N ARG A 54 2.99 1.30 -15.17
CA ARG A 54 2.30 1.19 -16.47
C ARG A 54 1.33 0.02 -16.51
N GLN A 55 1.77 -1.16 -16.07
CA GLN A 55 0.93 -2.36 -16.02
C GLN A 55 -0.29 -2.16 -15.13
N LEU A 56 -0.14 -1.49 -13.99
CA LEU A 56 -1.24 -1.22 -13.08
C LEU A 56 -2.23 -0.23 -13.67
N LEU A 57 -1.77 0.83 -14.33
CA LEU A 57 -2.65 1.80 -15.02
C LEU A 57 -3.45 1.13 -16.13
N ASP A 58 -2.79 0.41 -17.02
CA ASP A 58 -3.44 -0.32 -18.13
C ASP A 58 -4.49 -1.30 -17.61
N TRP A 59 -4.16 -2.00 -16.53
CA TRP A 59 -5.10 -2.93 -15.90
C TRP A 59 -6.28 -2.20 -15.27
N ALA A 60 -6.04 -1.10 -14.54
CA ALA A 60 -7.06 -0.34 -13.84
C ALA A 60 -8.05 0.32 -14.83
N GLU A 61 -7.55 0.86 -15.92
CA GLU A 61 -8.36 1.44 -16.98
C GLU A 61 -9.27 0.39 -17.64
N LYS A 62 -8.70 -0.73 -18.06
CA LYS A 62 -9.46 -1.85 -18.68
C LYS A 62 -10.54 -2.43 -17.78
N ASN A 63 -10.35 -2.35 -16.47
CA ASN A 63 -11.27 -2.90 -15.47
C ASN A 63 -12.16 -1.84 -14.80
N HIS A 64 -12.16 -0.60 -15.29
CA HIS A 64 -12.93 0.53 -14.74
C HIS A 64 -12.66 0.76 -13.24
N GLN A 65 -11.39 0.59 -12.83
CA GLN A 65 -10.94 0.76 -11.45
C GLN A 65 -10.11 2.02 -11.23
N LEU A 66 -9.95 2.84 -12.29
CA LEU A 66 -9.16 4.06 -12.23
C LEU A 66 -10.01 5.26 -11.75
N ILE A 67 -9.44 6.09 -10.92
CA ILE A 67 -9.95 7.42 -10.56
C ILE A 67 -8.88 8.44 -10.95
N TYR A 68 -9.25 9.42 -11.75
CA TYR A 68 -8.42 10.57 -12.06
C TYR A 68 -8.57 11.62 -10.96
N GLU A 69 -7.46 12.28 -10.59
CA GLU A 69 -7.41 13.30 -9.52
C GLU A 69 -8.16 12.85 -8.26
N PRO A 70 -7.72 11.76 -7.62
CA PRO A 70 -8.46 11.17 -6.49
C PRO A 70 -8.59 12.10 -5.29
N ASN A 71 -7.67 13.06 -5.13
CA ASN A 71 -7.79 14.04 -4.06
C ASN A 71 -8.98 14.97 -4.27
N ASP A 72 -9.13 15.52 -5.47
CA ASP A 72 -10.24 16.41 -5.80
C ASP A 72 -11.56 15.64 -5.75
N TYR A 73 -11.59 14.41 -6.29
CA TYR A 73 -12.77 13.55 -6.24
C TYR A 73 -13.28 13.30 -4.82
N TYR A 74 -12.38 13.03 -3.87
CA TYR A 74 -12.79 12.79 -2.48
C TYR A 74 -12.99 14.08 -1.69
N ASP A 75 -12.29 15.17 -2.01
CA ASP A 75 -12.54 16.49 -1.42
C ASP A 75 -13.95 16.97 -1.74
N ASP A 76 -14.42 16.81 -2.97
CA ASP A 76 -15.80 17.10 -3.37
C ASP A 76 -16.82 16.30 -2.56
N ILE A 77 -16.56 14.99 -2.35
CA ILE A 77 -17.47 14.11 -1.59
C ILE A 77 -17.50 14.49 -0.10
N PHE A 78 -16.37 14.91 0.47
CA PHE A 78 -16.20 15.16 1.91
C PHE A 78 -16.10 16.65 2.27
N ASN A 79 -16.45 17.57 1.33
CA ASN A 79 -16.44 19.03 1.52
C ASN A 79 -15.09 19.54 2.06
N ASP A 80 -13.99 19.13 1.44
CA ASP A 80 -12.60 19.47 1.82
C ASP A 80 -12.19 19.05 3.26
N GLN A 81 -13.00 18.22 3.91
CA GLN A 81 -12.68 17.71 5.25
C GLN A 81 -11.70 16.55 5.17
N SER A 82 -10.44 16.86 4.96
CA SER A 82 -9.37 15.86 4.87
C SER A 82 -8.26 16.09 5.89
N LEU A 83 -7.59 15.01 6.26
CA LEU A 83 -6.37 15.01 7.05
C LEU A 83 -5.19 14.70 6.14
N HIS A 84 -4.07 15.36 6.36
CA HIS A 84 -2.85 15.17 5.58
C HIS A 84 -1.80 14.44 6.42
N GLY A 85 -1.31 13.31 5.90
CA GLY A 85 -0.11 12.63 6.37
C GLY A 85 0.99 12.70 5.31
N THR A 86 2.20 12.30 5.68
CA THR A 86 3.35 12.30 4.75
C THR A 86 3.11 11.42 3.52
N GLU A 87 2.48 10.26 3.69
CA GLU A 87 2.30 9.25 2.64
C GLU A 87 0.89 9.24 2.05
N SER A 88 -0.08 9.89 2.70
CA SER A 88 -1.49 9.78 2.31
C SER A 88 -2.31 11.01 2.67
N LYS A 89 -3.32 11.28 1.86
CA LYS A 89 -4.46 12.12 2.21
C LYS A 89 -5.60 11.22 2.72
N VAL A 90 -6.33 11.69 3.73
CA VAL A 90 -7.25 10.84 4.51
C VAL A 90 -8.59 11.54 4.69
N TRP A 91 -9.69 10.84 4.44
CA TRP A 91 -11.05 11.29 4.70
C TRP A 91 -11.75 10.32 5.65
N ILE A 92 -12.65 10.82 6.47
CA ILE A 92 -13.41 10.04 7.45
C ILE A 92 -14.87 10.00 7.05
N ASP A 93 -15.38 8.82 6.72
CA ASP A 93 -16.81 8.58 6.53
C ASP A 93 -17.41 8.13 7.86
N GLN A 94 -17.88 9.11 8.65
CA GLN A 94 -18.52 8.86 9.94
C GLN A 94 -19.78 7.98 9.81
N LYS A 95 -20.53 8.14 8.71
CA LYS A 95 -21.77 7.39 8.50
C LYS A 95 -21.51 5.90 8.27
N LYS A 96 -20.43 5.58 7.54
CA LYS A 96 -20.03 4.19 7.29
C LYS A 96 -19.07 3.65 8.36
N GLY A 97 -18.54 4.49 9.22
CA GLY A 97 -17.55 4.09 10.21
C GLY A 97 -16.23 3.63 9.56
N VAL A 98 -15.79 4.31 8.51
CA VAL A 98 -14.56 3.98 7.78
C VAL A 98 -13.69 5.20 7.53
N VAL A 99 -12.41 4.92 7.32
CA VAL A 99 -11.41 5.87 6.87
C VAL A 99 -11.04 5.52 5.43
N ILE A 100 -11.05 6.52 4.55
CA ILE A 100 -10.59 6.40 3.17
C ILE A 100 -9.22 7.07 3.08
N LYS A 101 -8.25 6.38 2.50
CA LYS A 101 -6.86 6.86 2.35
C LYS A 101 -6.46 6.82 0.88
N ASN A 102 -5.98 7.94 0.39
CA ASN A 102 -5.28 8.00 -0.90
C ASN A 102 -3.76 7.90 -0.63
N VAL A 103 -3.20 6.71 -0.81
CA VAL A 103 -1.80 6.40 -0.48
C VAL A 103 -0.95 6.52 -1.73
N SER A 104 -0.03 7.49 -1.77
CA SER A 104 0.89 7.69 -2.89
C SER A 104 1.89 6.54 -3.01
N SER A 105 2.08 6.04 -4.24
CA SER A 105 3.10 5.02 -4.51
C SER A 105 4.54 5.56 -4.46
N ASN A 106 4.72 6.89 -4.50
CA ASN A 106 6.04 7.52 -4.57
C ASN A 106 6.90 7.33 -3.30
N HIS A 107 6.25 6.99 -2.18
CA HIS A 107 6.93 6.68 -0.92
C HIS A 107 7.42 5.23 -0.81
N TYR A 108 7.22 4.44 -1.88
CA TYR A 108 7.55 3.02 -1.91
C TYR A 108 8.46 2.70 -3.08
N GLN A 109 9.31 1.70 -2.92
CA GLN A 109 10.24 1.28 -3.97
C GLN A 109 9.51 0.92 -5.29
N ASN A 110 8.32 0.31 -5.18
CA ASN A 110 7.45 -0.03 -6.31
C ASN A 110 6.04 -0.39 -5.79
N ILE A 111 5.11 -0.62 -6.70
CA ILE A 111 3.70 -0.97 -6.37
C ILE A 111 3.61 -2.26 -5.54
N LYS A 112 4.43 -3.27 -5.84
CA LYS A 112 4.44 -4.53 -5.10
C LYS A 112 4.85 -4.33 -3.63
N ALA A 113 5.79 -3.43 -3.36
CA ALA A 113 6.19 -3.08 -1.99
C ALA A 113 5.01 -2.45 -1.21
N LEU A 114 4.25 -1.55 -1.84
CA LEU A 114 3.05 -0.96 -1.24
C LEU A 114 1.97 -2.02 -0.97
N LEU A 115 1.71 -2.91 -1.92
CA LEU A 115 0.76 -4.03 -1.73
C LEU A 115 1.21 -4.96 -0.59
N ASN A 116 2.50 -5.28 -0.50
CA ASN A 116 3.04 -6.10 0.59
C ASN A 116 2.84 -5.43 1.96
N ARG A 117 3.00 -4.09 2.04
CA ARG A 117 2.72 -3.35 3.27
C ARG A 117 1.26 -3.50 3.72
N ILE A 118 0.30 -3.41 2.79
CA ILE A 118 -1.12 -3.67 3.09
C ILE A 118 -1.33 -5.08 3.62
N ALA A 119 -0.74 -6.08 2.97
CA ALA A 119 -0.84 -7.47 3.41
C ALA A 119 -0.24 -7.68 4.81
N ILE A 120 0.94 -7.12 5.08
CA ILE A 120 1.60 -7.18 6.40
C ILE A 120 0.73 -6.51 7.47
N HIS A 121 0.19 -5.31 7.17
CA HIS A 121 -0.74 -4.65 8.09
C HIS A 121 -1.94 -5.54 8.42
N ASN A 122 -2.55 -6.18 7.44
CA ASN A 122 -3.72 -7.04 7.62
C ASN A 122 -3.39 -8.34 8.38
N ILE A 123 -2.14 -8.79 8.35
CA ILE A 123 -1.66 -9.88 9.20
C ILE A 123 -1.54 -9.43 10.65
N ALA A 124 -0.93 -8.26 10.85
CA ALA A 124 -0.64 -7.73 12.18
C ALA A 124 -1.90 -7.20 12.88
N PHE A 125 -2.78 -6.55 12.12
CA PHE A 125 -3.94 -5.83 12.64
C PHE A 125 -5.23 -6.21 11.90
N PRO A 126 -5.72 -7.46 12.03
CA PRO A 126 -6.85 -7.97 11.25
C PRO A 126 -8.18 -7.26 11.58
N SER A 127 -8.34 -6.67 12.76
CA SER A 127 -9.52 -5.89 13.14
C SER A 127 -9.61 -4.53 12.42
N THR A 128 -8.49 -4.04 11.92
CA THR A 128 -8.37 -2.78 11.19
C THR A 128 -7.84 -3.01 9.78
N ALA A 129 -8.20 -4.16 9.20
CA ALA A 129 -7.72 -4.56 7.89
C ALA A 129 -8.01 -3.50 6.82
N MET A 130 -7.02 -3.23 6.01
CA MET A 130 -7.08 -2.34 4.86
C MET A 130 -7.67 -3.07 3.67
N THR A 131 -8.66 -2.48 3.00
CA THR A 131 -9.27 -3.00 1.78
C THR A 131 -8.98 -2.05 0.63
N LEU A 132 -8.38 -2.57 -0.44
CA LEU A 132 -8.13 -1.80 -1.67
C LEU A 132 -9.44 -1.61 -2.43
N LYS A 133 -9.78 -0.37 -2.76
CA LYS A 133 -11.04 0.02 -3.41
C LYS A 133 -10.87 0.48 -4.84
N LYS A 134 -9.87 1.28 -5.14
CA LYS A 134 -9.61 1.87 -6.45
C LYS A 134 -8.11 2.17 -6.63
N ILE A 135 -7.74 2.45 -7.86
CA ILE A 135 -6.45 2.99 -8.23
C ILE A 135 -6.63 4.47 -8.56
N GLY A 136 -5.81 5.31 -7.98
CA GLY A 136 -5.76 6.74 -8.29
C GLY A 136 -4.62 7.07 -9.25
N THR A 137 -4.83 8.09 -10.08
CA THR A 137 -3.78 8.71 -10.88
C THR A 137 -3.93 10.22 -10.92
N SER A 138 -2.83 10.94 -10.90
CA SER A 138 -2.74 12.40 -11.00
C SER A 138 -1.41 12.79 -11.64
N ASP A 139 -1.15 14.09 -11.74
CA ASP A 139 0.16 14.64 -12.10
C ASP A 139 1.29 14.17 -11.17
N LYS A 140 0.95 13.84 -9.92
CA LYS A 140 1.87 13.32 -8.90
C LYS A 140 2.14 11.83 -9.01
N GLY A 141 1.50 11.12 -9.95
CA GLY A 141 1.69 9.69 -10.19
C GLY A 141 0.54 8.82 -9.71
N ILE A 142 0.85 7.56 -9.42
CA ILE A 142 -0.12 6.54 -9.03
C ILE A 142 -0.29 6.49 -7.52
N SER A 143 -1.54 6.25 -7.10
CA SER A 143 -1.89 6.02 -5.71
C SER A 143 -2.86 4.84 -5.57
N LEU A 144 -2.99 4.32 -4.35
CA LEU A 144 -3.96 3.30 -3.99
C LEU A 144 -5.03 3.90 -3.07
N ILE A 145 -6.29 3.74 -3.43
CA ILE A 145 -7.41 4.14 -2.60
C ILE A 145 -7.78 2.97 -1.69
N ILE A 146 -7.58 3.18 -0.41
CA ILE A 146 -7.73 2.15 0.62
C ILE A 146 -8.84 2.56 1.58
N GLU A 147 -9.70 1.63 1.92
CA GLU A 147 -10.69 1.76 2.98
C GLU A 147 -10.26 0.94 4.21
N GLN A 148 -10.42 1.49 5.38
CA GLN A 148 -10.07 0.87 6.65
C GLN A 148 -11.17 1.19 7.68
N PRO A 149 -11.53 0.30 8.60
CA PRO A 149 -12.44 0.63 9.70
C PRO A 149 -11.95 1.84 10.49
N LEU A 150 -12.86 2.76 10.82
CA LEU A 150 -12.57 3.88 11.71
C LEU A 150 -12.35 3.35 13.13
N ILE A 151 -11.14 3.57 13.62
CA ILE A 151 -10.81 3.24 15.01
C ILE A 151 -11.20 4.44 15.86
N LYS A 152 -11.98 4.22 16.91
CA LYS A 152 -12.21 5.24 17.92
C LYS A 152 -10.99 5.28 18.82
N ASP A 153 -10.55 6.49 19.14
CA ASP A 153 -9.49 6.67 20.13
C ASP A 153 -9.90 5.99 21.45
N SER A 154 -8.95 5.27 22.03
CA SER A 154 -9.06 4.81 23.39
C SER A 154 -8.22 5.72 24.27
N ASP A 155 -8.74 6.07 25.45
CA ASP A 155 -7.99 6.87 26.43
C ASP A 155 -6.72 6.17 26.93
N ASN A 156 -6.55 4.92 26.54
CA ASN A 156 -5.44 4.08 26.96
C ASN A 156 -4.38 3.99 25.85
N ILE A 157 -3.38 4.86 25.91
CA ILE A 157 -2.22 4.82 25.00
C ILE A 157 -1.30 3.69 25.48
N PRO A 158 -1.03 2.66 24.64
CA PRO A 158 -0.17 1.56 25.04
C PRO A 158 1.26 2.03 25.29
N THR A 159 1.88 1.51 26.32
CA THR A 159 3.29 1.72 26.60
C THR A 159 4.17 1.05 25.55
N LEU A 160 5.41 1.52 25.40
CA LEU A 160 6.39 0.90 24.50
C LEU A 160 6.59 -0.60 24.80
N GLN A 161 6.56 -0.97 26.08
CA GLN A 161 6.70 -2.37 26.50
C GLN A 161 5.52 -3.23 26.06
N GLU A 162 4.29 -2.72 26.14
CA GLU A 162 3.08 -3.42 25.66
C GLU A 162 3.12 -3.60 24.15
N ILE A 163 3.55 -2.56 23.40
CA ILE A 163 3.75 -2.63 21.95
C ILE A 163 4.81 -3.71 21.62
N GLN A 164 5.96 -3.70 22.29
CA GLN A 164 7.02 -4.69 22.08
C GLN A 164 6.53 -6.11 22.39
N ASN A 165 5.84 -6.30 23.49
CA ASN A 165 5.29 -7.59 23.88
C ASN A 165 4.25 -8.10 22.86
N TYR A 166 3.38 -7.23 22.37
CA TYR A 166 2.42 -7.58 21.34
C TYR A 166 3.12 -7.99 20.03
N MET A 167 4.08 -7.19 19.59
CA MET A 167 4.83 -7.46 18.35
C MET A 167 5.61 -8.78 18.43
N THR A 168 6.28 -9.06 19.55
CA THR A 168 7.11 -10.26 19.70
C THR A 168 6.29 -11.51 20.03
N ASN A 169 5.42 -11.43 21.04
CA ASN A 169 4.74 -12.61 21.59
C ASN A 169 3.47 -12.99 20.80
N THR A 170 2.75 -11.99 20.26
CA THR A 170 1.50 -12.21 19.53
C THR A 170 1.73 -12.31 18.03
N LEU A 171 2.54 -11.44 17.46
CA LEU A 171 2.79 -11.37 16.03
C LEU A 171 4.02 -12.17 15.58
N GLY A 172 4.91 -12.54 16.50
CA GLY A 172 6.11 -13.32 16.22
C GLY A 172 7.22 -12.52 15.52
N PHE A 173 7.24 -11.19 15.68
CA PHE A 173 8.36 -10.36 15.23
C PHE A 173 9.57 -10.56 16.12
N THR A 174 10.75 -10.49 15.54
CA THR A 174 12.01 -10.50 16.29
C THR A 174 12.51 -9.07 16.42
N LEU A 175 12.85 -8.66 17.65
CA LEU A 175 13.49 -7.36 17.86
C LEU A 175 14.84 -7.36 17.14
N SER A 176 14.97 -6.50 16.14
CA SER A 176 16.26 -6.26 15.49
C SER A 176 17.17 -5.54 16.48
N LYS A 177 18.35 -6.10 16.73
CA LYS A 177 19.46 -5.39 17.40
C LYS A 177 20.12 -4.43 16.41
N GLY A 178 19.33 -3.67 15.67
CA GLY A 178 19.84 -2.64 14.77
C GLY A 178 20.58 -1.56 15.56
N LYS A 179 21.72 -1.12 15.08
CA LYS A 179 22.34 0.13 15.52
C LYS A 179 21.27 1.19 15.44
N GLY A 180 20.96 1.83 16.57
CA GLY A 180 19.84 2.75 16.69
C GLY A 180 19.82 3.76 15.54
N ILE A 181 18.72 3.81 14.84
CA ILE A 181 18.36 4.99 14.09
C ILE A 181 17.97 5.98 15.18
N ASN A 182 18.83 6.96 15.45
CA ASN A 182 18.46 8.11 16.25
C ASN A 182 17.34 8.80 15.48
N ALA A 183 16.10 8.51 15.84
CA ALA A 183 14.97 9.31 15.47
C ALA A 183 15.03 10.56 16.34
N GLU A 184 15.75 11.57 15.89
CA GLU A 184 15.53 12.93 16.33
C GLU A 184 14.25 13.40 15.65
N TYR A 185 13.22 13.67 16.45
CA TYR A 185 12.00 14.33 16.04
C TYR A 185 12.18 15.83 16.12
#